data_a37f5c2b3b65030117adfe74dcc895a4
#
_entry.id   a37f5c2b3b65030117adfe74dcc895a4
#
_cell.length_a   1.000
_cell.length_b   1.000
_cell.length_c   1.000
_cell.angle_alpha   90.00
_cell.angle_beta   90.00
_cell.angle_gamma   90.00
#
_symmetry.space_group_name_H-M   'P 1'
#
loop_
_entity.id
_entity.type
_entity.pdbx_description
1 polymer ?
#
loop_
_entity_poly.entity_id
_entity_poly.type
_entity_poly.pdbx_seq_one_letter_code
_entity_poly.pdbx_strand_id
1 'polypeptide(L)'
;MVNNNINKLITHGSDPADRLGGIHALDALIDFEGVDAGQKTTRFTQLLRTVLRGKDLVPMQPAAVALGKICRPGGSLISELVESEVKTALEWLQSDRVEERRYSAVLVLRELARNAPTLMYTFVGLIFDQIWVGLRDQRLLIRQTAAEAISACFQIIRERDQAMRQTWQAKIYDEAVQGVRQGSVESIHGSLLVIKELLQQGGMFMHEHYQEVCELVFRHKDHRDVQIRRTVVMLIPELANYSPTEFAQSYLHKFMVFLSGMLKKDKDRNDAFLAIGNIANAVKSAIAPYLDGVLIYVREGLSLKS
;
A
#
# COMPACT_ATOMS: atom_id res chain seq x y z
N MET A 1 -5.95 -19.25 -32.49
CA MET A 1 -6.89 -19.92 -31.57
C MET A 1 -6.75 -19.49 -30.12
N VAL A 2 -5.57 -19.51 -29.52
CA VAL A 2 -5.34 -19.19 -28.08
C VAL A 2 -5.91 -17.81 -27.69
N ASN A 3 -5.60 -16.75 -28.43
CA ASN A 3 -6.08 -15.40 -28.15
C ASN A 3 -7.61 -15.24 -28.18
N ASN A 4 -8.32 -16.04 -29.00
CA ASN A 4 -9.79 -15.97 -29.05
C ASN A 4 -10.42 -16.68 -27.83
N ASN A 5 -9.78 -17.74 -27.31
CA ASN A 5 -10.25 -18.41 -26.10
C ASN A 5 -10.03 -17.56 -24.86
N ILE A 6 -8.87 -16.91 -24.76
CA ILE A 6 -8.58 -15.96 -23.66
C ILE A 6 -9.59 -14.81 -23.68
N ASN A 7 -9.85 -14.22 -24.86
CA ASN A 7 -10.87 -13.19 -25.00
C ASN A 7 -12.23 -13.65 -24.48
N LYS A 8 -12.70 -14.85 -24.90
CA LYS A 8 -13.96 -15.40 -24.44
C LYS A 8 -14.01 -15.60 -22.92
N LEU A 9 -12.93 -16.11 -22.31
CA LEU A 9 -12.86 -16.29 -20.85
C LEU A 9 -12.97 -14.94 -20.12
N ILE A 10 -12.28 -13.91 -20.57
CA ILE A 10 -12.27 -12.60 -19.93
C ILE A 10 -13.62 -11.87 -20.11
N THR A 11 -14.22 -11.91 -21.31
CA THR A 11 -15.41 -11.12 -21.66
C THR A 11 -16.73 -11.82 -21.38
N HIS A 12 -16.78 -13.14 -21.52
CA HIS A 12 -18.01 -13.94 -21.47
C HIS A 12 -17.93 -15.06 -20.42
N GLY A 13 -16.83 -15.18 -19.67
CA GLY A 13 -16.73 -16.16 -18.58
C GLY A 13 -17.86 -15.95 -17.59
N SER A 14 -18.67 -16.98 -17.37
CA SER A 14 -19.79 -16.96 -16.43
C SER A 14 -19.33 -17.08 -14.97
N ASP A 15 -18.14 -17.65 -14.76
CA ASP A 15 -17.53 -17.85 -13.45
C ASP A 15 -16.39 -16.83 -13.24
N PRO A 16 -16.27 -16.20 -12.07
CA PRO A 16 -15.09 -15.41 -11.69
C PRO A 16 -13.76 -16.15 -11.88
N ALA A 17 -13.73 -17.49 -11.70
CA ALA A 17 -12.56 -18.31 -11.92
C ALA A 17 -12.14 -18.36 -13.40
N ASP A 18 -13.07 -18.39 -14.32
CA ASP A 18 -12.80 -18.36 -15.77
C ASP A 18 -12.14 -17.03 -16.17
N ARG A 19 -12.67 -15.92 -15.66
CA ARG A 19 -12.11 -14.58 -15.91
C ARG A 19 -10.70 -14.46 -15.35
N LEU A 20 -10.49 -14.94 -14.13
CA LEU A 20 -9.18 -14.95 -13.48
C LEU A 20 -8.18 -15.80 -14.27
N GLY A 21 -8.58 -17.00 -14.69
CA GLY A 21 -7.78 -17.88 -15.55
C GLY A 21 -7.43 -17.23 -16.89
N GLY A 22 -8.38 -16.51 -17.52
CA GLY A 22 -8.15 -15.76 -18.74
C GLY A 22 -7.12 -14.64 -18.56
N ILE A 23 -7.16 -13.92 -17.42
CA ILE A 23 -6.20 -12.85 -17.12
C ILE A 23 -4.81 -13.43 -16.85
N HIS A 24 -4.68 -14.51 -16.10
CA HIS A 24 -3.39 -15.17 -15.87
C HIS A 24 -2.78 -15.71 -17.18
N ALA A 25 -3.60 -16.28 -18.07
CA ALA A 25 -3.14 -16.70 -19.38
C ALA A 25 -2.66 -15.51 -20.24
N LEU A 26 -3.37 -14.38 -20.18
CA LEU A 26 -2.96 -13.14 -20.86
C LEU A 26 -1.66 -12.60 -20.25
N ASP A 27 -1.54 -12.58 -18.93
CA ASP A 27 -0.33 -12.15 -18.21
C ASP A 27 0.91 -12.95 -18.64
N ALA A 28 0.78 -14.26 -18.76
CA ALA A 28 1.86 -15.13 -19.28
C ALA A 28 2.24 -14.81 -20.73
N LEU A 29 1.28 -14.40 -21.56
CA LEU A 29 1.54 -14.02 -22.96
C LEU A 29 2.23 -12.64 -23.08
N ILE A 30 2.11 -11.76 -22.08
CA ILE A 30 2.82 -10.47 -22.08
C ILE A 30 4.32 -10.69 -22.10
N ASP A 31 4.82 -11.62 -21.32
CA ASP A 31 6.24 -11.91 -21.22
C ASP A 31 6.75 -12.83 -22.36
N PHE A 32 5.85 -13.38 -23.19
CA PHE A 32 6.23 -14.26 -24.29
C PHE A 32 6.67 -13.47 -25.53
N GLU A 33 7.89 -13.70 -26.01
CA GLU A 33 8.48 -12.98 -27.14
C GLU A 33 7.79 -13.24 -28.48
N GLY A 34 7.09 -14.35 -28.64
CA GLY A 34 6.35 -14.69 -29.87
C GLY A 34 5.08 -13.88 -30.14
N VAL A 35 4.72 -12.94 -29.24
CA VAL A 35 3.56 -12.05 -29.42
C VAL A 35 4.06 -10.66 -29.76
N ASP A 36 3.55 -10.10 -30.88
CA ASP A 36 3.91 -8.76 -31.34
C ASP A 36 3.59 -7.67 -30.28
N ALA A 37 4.52 -6.73 -30.12
CA ALA A 37 4.40 -5.64 -29.13
C ALA A 37 3.18 -4.74 -29.40
N GLY A 38 2.83 -4.49 -30.65
CA GLY A 38 1.64 -3.73 -31.02
C GLY A 38 0.34 -4.43 -30.60
N GLN A 39 0.28 -5.77 -30.74
CA GLN A 39 -0.85 -6.55 -30.23
C GLN A 39 -0.98 -6.49 -28.72
N LYS A 40 0.16 -6.59 -28.00
CA LYS A 40 0.17 -6.47 -26.52
C LYS A 40 -0.38 -5.11 -26.10
N THR A 41 0.13 -4.05 -26.68
CA THR A 41 -0.24 -2.68 -26.32
C THR A 41 -1.69 -2.33 -26.69
N THR A 42 -2.20 -2.78 -27.82
CA THR A 42 -3.56 -2.43 -28.24
C THR A 42 -4.59 -3.42 -27.75
N ARG A 43 -4.46 -4.68 -28.12
CA ARG A 43 -5.49 -5.69 -27.92
C ARG A 43 -5.59 -6.16 -26.48
N PHE A 44 -4.44 -6.43 -25.82
CA PHE A 44 -4.44 -6.88 -24.43
C PHE A 44 -4.87 -5.75 -23.49
N THR A 45 -4.39 -4.53 -23.73
CA THR A 45 -4.86 -3.36 -22.99
C THR A 45 -6.38 -3.18 -23.07
N GLN A 46 -6.98 -3.37 -24.24
CA GLN A 46 -8.44 -3.28 -24.41
C GLN A 46 -9.18 -4.31 -23.52
N LEU A 47 -8.69 -5.54 -23.50
CA LEU A 47 -9.26 -6.61 -22.65
C LEU A 47 -9.13 -6.29 -21.16
N LEU A 48 -7.95 -5.84 -20.73
CA LEU A 48 -7.70 -5.46 -19.33
C LEU A 48 -8.56 -4.28 -18.91
N ARG A 49 -8.74 -3.28 -19.78
CA ARG A 49 -9.65 -2.16 -19.55
C ARG A 49 -11.10 -2.60 -19.33
N THR A 50 -11.54 -3.63 -20.03
CA THR A 50 -12.89 -4.19 -19.83
C THR A 50 -13.06 -4.75 -18.43
N VAL A 51 -12.04 -5.45 -17.92
CA VAL A 51 -12.02 -5.97 -16.54
C VAL A 51 -11.97 -4.84 -15.51
N LEU A 52 -11.07 -3.87 -15.71
CA LEU A 52 -10.88 -2.75 -14.81
C LEU A 52 -12.08 -1.79 -14.73
N ARG A 53 -12.94 -1.80 -15.73
CA ARG A 53 -14.23 -1.07 -15.76
C ARG A 53 -15.40 -1.89 -15.25
N GLY A 54 -15.17 -3.17 -14.98
CA GLY A 54 -16.19 -4.10 -14.49
C GLY A 54 -16.61 -3.83 -13.04
N LYS A 55 -17.44 -4.75 -12.51
CA LYS A 55 -17.93 -4.69 -11.12
C LYS A 55 -17.29 -5.75 -10.21
N ASP A 56 -16.56 -6.68 -10.78
CA ASP A 56 -15.94 -7.77 -10.04
C ASP A 56 -14.54 -7.35 -9.57
N LEU A 57 -14.37 -7.23 -8.27
CA LEU A 57 -13.11 -6.78 -7.64
C LEU A 57 -11.99 -7.82 -7.76
N VAL A 58 -12.35 -9.12 -7.80
CA VAL A 58 -11.36 -10.22 -7.76
C VAL A 58 -10.39 -10.17 -8.94
N PRO A 59 -10.83 -10.02 -10.21
CA PRO A 59 -9.93 -9.97 -11.36
C PRO A 59 -9.24 -8.62 -11.56
N MET A 60 -9.64 -7.55 -10.85
CA MET A 60 -9.09 -6.21 -11.07
C MET A 60 -7.60 -6.10 -10.72
N GLN A 61 -7.18 -6.69 -9.60
CA GLN A 61 -5.77 -6.62 -9.20
C GLN A 61 -4.85 -7.31 -10.20
N PRO A 62 -5.06 -8.58 -10.62
CA PRO A 62 -4.23 -9.20 -11.64
C PRO A 62 -4.32 -8.48 -13.00
N ALA A 63 -5.48 -7.90 -13.34
CA ALA A 63 -5.61 -7.10 -14.56
C ALA A 63 -4.75 -5.82 -14.52
N ALA A 64 -4.71 -5.12 -13.39
CA ALA A 64 -3.84 -3.95 -13.21
C ALA A 64 -2.35 -4.34 -13.26
N VAL A 65 -1.97 -5.47 -12.65
CA VAL A 65 -0.60 -6.00 -12.73
C VAL A 65 -0.20 -6.27 -14.18
N ALA A 66 -1.06 -6.95 -14.95
CA ALA A 66 -0.83 -7.24 -16.36
C ALA A 66 -0.71 -5.95 -17.20
N LEU A 67 -1.56 -4.94 -16.93
CA LEU A 67 -1.46 -3.63 -17.57
C LEU A 67 -0.13 -2.94 -17.25
N GLY A 68 0.31 -2.96 -16.01
CA GLY A 68 1.62 -2.45 -15.61
C GLY A 68 2.76 -3.11 -16.38
N LYS A 69 2.74 -4.44 -16.52
CA LYS A 69 3.76 -5.19 -17.28
C LYS A 69 3.80 -4.77 -18.76
N ILE A 70 2.66 -4.52 -19.41
CA ILE A 70 2.60 -4.00 -20.78
C ILE A 70 3.35 -2.67 -20.90
N CYS A 71 3.36 -1.86 -19.85
CA CYS A 71 3.98 -0.54 -19.85
C CYS A 71 5.50 -0.53 -19.57
N ARG A 72 6.11 -1.67 -19.21
CA ARG A 72 7.56 -1.77 -18.89
C ARG A 72 8.49 -1.37 -20.04
N PRO A 73 8.24 -1.78 -21.31
CA PRO A 73 9.21 -1.53 -22.38
C PRO A 73 9.42 -0.05 -22.69
N GLY A 74 8.46 0.82 -22.39
CA GLY A 74 8.53 2.24 -22.74
C GLY A 74 8.29 2.50 -24.23
N GLY A 75 8.72 3.66 -24.71
CA GLY A 75 8.52 4.12 -26.08
C GLY A 75 7.29 5.01 -26.25
N SER A 76 7.11 5.62 -27.44
CA SER A 76 6.07 6.62 -27.67
C SER A 76 4.65 6.10 -27.46
N LEU A 77 4.35 4.93 -28.02
CA LEU A 77 3.03 4.29 -27.88
C LEU A 77 2.70 3.95 -26.42
N ILE A 78 3.68 3.50 -25.65
CA ILE A 78 3.53 3.22 -24.21
C ILE A 78 3.38 4.52 -23.42
N SER A 79 4.08 5.58 -23.80
CA SER A 79 3.95 6.90 -23.16
C SER A 79 2.52 7.45 -23.27
N GLU A 80 1.93 7.38 -24.46
CA GLU A 80 0.53 7.78 -24.69
C GLU A 80 -0.44 6.91 -23.89
N LEU A 81 -0.18 5.59 -23.82
CA LEU A 81 -0.98 4.67 -23.02
C LEU A 81 -0.91 5.05 -21.52
N VAL A 82 0.29 5.22 -20.96
CA VAL A 82 0.48 5.58 -19.54
C VAL A 82 -0.21 6.91 -19.23
N GLU A 83 -0.05 7.92 -20.06
CA GLU A 83 -0.72 9.21 -19.89
C GLU A 83 -2.25 9.08 -19.87
N SER A 84 -2.80 8.30 -20.80
CA SER A 84 -4.25 8.05 -20.89
C SER A 84 -4.77 7.31 -19.65
N GLU A 85 -4.05 6.29 -19.19
CA GLU A 85 -4.45 5.51 -17.99
C GLU A 85 -4.35 6.34 -16.71
N VAL A 86 -3.30 7.15 -16.55
CA VAL A 86 -3.16 8.03 -15.40
C VAL A 86 -4.28 9.06 -15.35
N LYS A 87 -4.59 9.73 -16.47
CA LYS A 87 -5.70 10.68 -16.55
C LYS A 87 -7.03 10.05 -16.19
N THR A 88 -7.33 8.89 -16.78
CA THR A 88 -8.56 8.14 -16.48
C THR A 88 -8.63 7.71 -15.01
N ALA A 89 -7.53 7.22 -14.43
CA ALA A 89 -7.50 6.80 -13.05
C ALA A 89 -7.72 7.98 -12.08
N LEU A 90 -7.08 9.11 -12.32
CA LEU A 90 -7.27 10.31 -11.50
C LEU A 90 -8.69 10.88 -11.62
N GLU A 91 -9.28 10.87 -12.82
CA GLU A 91 -10.67 11.26 -13.01
C GLU A 91 -11.63 10.34 -12.24
N TRP A 92 -11.46 9.02 -12.33
CA TRP A 92 -12.28 8.08 -11.58
C TRP A 92 -12.13 8.23 -10.07
N LEU A 93 -10.92 8.49 -9.62
CA LEU A 93 -10.66 8.68 -8.19
C LEU A 93 -11.40 9.90 -7.62
N GLN A 94 -11.46 10.99 -8.40
CA GLN A 94 -12.05 12.26 -7.94
C GLN A 94 -13.56 12.35 -8.12
N SER A 95 -14.08 11.87 -9.24
CA SER A 95 -15.47 12.15 -9.65
C SER A 95 -16.39 10.95 -9.64
N ASP A 96 -15.87 9.73 -9.64
CA ASP A 96 -16.70 8.55 -9.78
C ASP A 96 -17.28 8.09 -8.43
N ARG A 97 -18.61 7.93 -8.40
CA ARG A 97 -19.32 7.39 -7.24
C ARG A 97 -19.24 5.86 -7.14
N VAL A 98 -18.83 5.20 -8.22
CA VAL A 98 -18.73 3.75 -8.31
C VAL A 98 -17.45 3.29 -7.61
N GLU A 99 -17.61 2.52 -6.57
CA GLU A 99 -16.52 2.03 -5.72
C GLU A 99 -15.48 1.24 -6.51
N GLU A 100 -15.93 0.35 -7.38
CA GLU A 100 -15.08 -0.51 -8.20
C GLU A 100 -14.16 0.31 -9.12
N ARG A 101 -14.63 1.45 -9.63
CA ARG A 101 -13.79 2.34 -10.44
C ARG A 101 -12.74 3.07 -9.60
N ARG A 102 -13.09 3.52 -8.39
CA ARG A 102 -12.11 4.11 -7.50
C ARG A 102 -11.05 3.11 -7.07
N TYR A 103 -11.46 1.84 -6.82
CA TYR A 103 -10.51 0.77 -6.55
C TYR A 103 -9.60 0.49 -7.76
N SER A 104 -10.17 0.36 -8.95
CA SER A 104 -9.42 0.20 -10.18
C SER A 104 -8.43 1.35 -10.41
N ALA A 105 -8.83 2.58 -10.14
CA ALA A 105 -7.97 3.76 -10.27
C ALA A 105 -6.70 3.65 -9.42
N VAL A 106 -6.81 3.35 -8.14
CA VAL A 106 -5.64 3.23 -7.26
C VAL A 106 -4.77 2.02 -7.60
N LEU A 107 -5.36 0.91 -8.09
CA LEU A 107 -4.62 -0.24 -8.62
C LEU A 107 -3.78 0.13 -9.84
N VAL A 108 -4.38 0.82 -10.81
CA VAL A 108 -3.69 1.26 -12.04
C VAL A 108 -2.55 2.21 -11.71
N LEU A 109 -2.78 3.22 -10.87
CA LEU A 109 -1.72 4.15 -10.46
C LEU A 109 -0.56 3.43 -9.78
N ARG A 110 -0.84 2.47 -8.88
CA ARG A 110 0.17 1.65 -8.21
C ARG A 110 1.01 0.85 -9.21
N GLU A 111 0.35 0.14 -10.10
CA GLU A 111 1.05 -0.77 -11.03
C GLU A 111 1.81 -0.02 -12.12
N LEU A 112 1.31 1.11 -12.60
CA LEU A 112 2.06 1.97 -13.51
C LEU A 112 3.30 2.55 -12.82
N ALA A 113 3.19 3.01 -11.58
CA ALA A 113 4.32 3.53 -10.82
C ALA A 113 5.41 2.46 -10.61
N ARG A 114 5.02 1.20 -10.35
CA ARG A 114 5.96 0.07 -10.17
C ARG A 114 6.63 -0.37 -11.46
N ASN A 115 5.92 -0.34 -12.59
CA ASN A 115 6.37 -0.95 -13.84
C ASN A 115 6.91 0.05 -14.88
N ALA A 116 6.48 1.30 -14.85
CA ALA A 116 6.90 2.35 -15.78
C ALA A 116 7.41 3.62 -15.05
N PRO A 117 8.37 3.50 -14.11
CA PRO A 117 8.78 4.60 -13.23
C PRO A 117 9.29 5.82 -14.00
N THR A 118 9.92 5.62 -15.16
CA THR A 118 10.42 6.72 -15.99
C THR A 118 9.30 7.57 -16.56
N LEU A 119 8.24 6.93 -17.05
CA LEU A 119 7.08 7.63 -17.61
C LEU A 119 6.21 8.23 -16.49
N MET A 120 6.10 7.51 -15.37
CA MET A 120 5.30 7.96 -14.23
C MET A 120 5.91 9.15 -13.47
N TYR A 121 7.21 9.39 -13.60
CA TYR A 121 7.88 10.50 -12.91
C TYR A 121 7.19 11.85 -13.14
N THR A 122 6.76 12.14 -14.36
CA THR A 122 6.09 13.40 -14.71
C THR A 122 4.72 13.57 -14.03
N PHE A 123 4.12 12.48 -13.57
CA PHE A 123 2.80 12.48 -12.93
C PHE A 123 2.86 12.38 -11.40
N VAL A 124 4.05 12.14 -10.81
CA VAL A 124 4.18 11.94 -9.36
C VAL A 124 3.61 13.11 -8.55
N GLY A 125 3.93 14.35 -8.92
CA GLY A 125 3.40 15.52 -8.23
C GLY A 125 1.87 15.59 -8.27
N LEU A 126 1.29 15.34 -9.44
CA LEU A 126 -0.16 15.31 -9.63
C LEU A 126 -0.83 14.18 -8.84
N ILE A 127 -0.20 13.01 -8.77
CA ILE A 127 -0.68 11.88 -7.97
C ILE A 127 -0.66 12.26 -6.48
N PHE A 128 0.43 12.83 -5.98
CA PHE A 128 0.53 13.28 -4.59
C PHE A 128 -0.53 14.32 -4.21
N ASP A 129 -0.95 15.15 -5.14
CA ASP A 129 -2.02 16.13 -4.90
C ASP A 129 -3.41 15.49 -4.83
N GLN A 130 -3.66 14.45 -5.61
CA GLN A 130 -5.01 13.93 -5.81
C GLN A 130 -5.30 12.61 -5.10
N ILE A 131 -4.29 11.84 -4.71
CA ILE A 131 -4.44 10.50 -4.12
C ILE A 131 -5.15 10.51 -2.75
N TRP A 132 -5.21 11.67 -2.09
CA TRP A 132 -5.85 11.83 -0.79
C TRP A 132 -7.34 11.50 -0.79
N VAL A 133 -8.01 11.61 -1.92
CA VAL A 133 -9.40 11.14 -2.06
C VAL A 133 -9.47 9.64 -1.82
N GLY A 134 -8.54 8.85 -2.39
CA GLY A 134 -8.44 7.41 -2.16
C GLY A 134 -8.00 7.05 -0.74
N LEU A 135 -7.09 7.81 -0.14
CA LEU A 135 -6.65 7.63 1.24
C LEU A 135 -7.74 7.93 2.28
N ARG A 136 -8.75 8.70 1.91
CA ARG A 136 -9.91 9.03 2.74
C ARG A 136 -11.18 8.27 2.34
N ASP A 137 -11.06 7.28 1.45
CA ASP A 137 -12.18 6.48 0.98
C ASP A 137 -12.81 5.67 2.13
N GLN A 138 -14.11 5.46 2.08
CA GLN A 138 -14.82 4.66 3.07
C GLN A 138 -14.36 3.20 3.07
N ARG A 139 -13.94 2.69 1.90
CA ARG A 139 -13.46 1.31 1.74
C ARG A 139 -12.00 1.15 2.13
N LEU A 140 -11.78 0.24 3.07
CA LEU A 140 -10.44 -0.11 3.56
C LEU A 140 -9.49 -0.48 2.42
N LEU A 141 -9.95 -1.30 1.48
CA LEU A 141 -9.16 -1.79 0.36
C LEU A 141 -8.63 -0.65 -0.52
N ILE A 142 -9.45 0.38 -0.75
CA ILE A 142 -9.05 1.57 -1.54
C ILE A 142 -8.00 2.36 -0.79
N ARG A 143 -8.17 2.61 0.51
CA ARG A 143 -7.17 3.32 1.33
C ARG A 143 -5.81 2.61 1.35
N GLN A 144 -5.81 1.29 1.52
CA GLN A 144 -4.58 0.48 1.53
C GLN A 144 -3.88 0.52 0.18
N THR A 145 -4.61 0.33 -0.92
CA THR A 145 -4.04 0.37 -2.27
C THR A 145 -3.54 1.77 -2.64
N ALA A 146 -4.23 2.84 -2.19
CA ALA A 146 -3.76 4.21 -2.37
C ALA A 146 -2.43 4.48 -1.64
N ALA A 147 -2.27 3.96 -0.42
CA ALA A 147 -1.00 4.04 0.30
C ALA A 147 0.13 3.29 -0.42
N GLU A 148 -0.16 2.10 -0.98
CA GLU A 148 0.80 1.37 -1.81
C GLU A 148 1.18 2.12 -3.10
N ALA A 149 0.24 2.88 -3.70
CA ALA A 149 0.54 3.74 -4.83
C ALA A 149 1.47 4.90 -4.44
N ILE A 150 1.27 5.52 -3.27
CA ILE A 150 2.22 6.50 -2.70
C ILE A 150 3.60 5.89 -2.50
N SER A 151 3.67 4.69 -1.92
CA SER A 151 4.93 3.96 -1.72
C SER A 151 5.69 3.80 -3.04
N ALA A 152 5.00 3.38 -4.10
CA ALA A 152 5.59 3.25 -5.44
C ALA A 152 6.08 4.60 -6.00
N CYS A 153 5.33 5.68 -5.77
CA CYS A 153 5.76 7.03 -6.16
C CYS A 153 6.99 7.51 -5.36
N PHE A 154 7.06 7.20 -4.06
CA PHE A 154 8.27 7.50 -3.27
C PHE A 154 9.52 6.77 -3.79
N GLN A 155 9.38 5.54 -4.26
CA GLN A 155 10.49 4.81 -4.89
C GLN A 155 10.98 5.53 -6.15
N ILE A 156 10.07 6.03 -7.00
CA ILE A 156 10.42 6.77 -8.21
C ILE A 156 11.26 8.01 -7.88
N ILE A 157 10.81 8.83 -6.93
CA ILE A 157 11.52 10.07 -6.57
C ILE A 157 12.83 9.80 -5.83
N ARG A 158 12.91 8.72 -5.04
CA ARG A 158 14.14 8.33 -4.36
C ARG A 158 15.27 8.06 -5.34
N GLU A 159 14.98 7.44 -6.45
CA GLU A 159 15.96 7.02 -7.45
C GLU A 159 16.36 8.16 -8.41
N ARG A 160 15.50 9.16 -8.60
CA ARG A 160 15.67 10.13 -9.69
C ARG A 160 15.83 11.58 -9.26
N ASP A 161 15.16 12.03 -8.22
CA ASP A 161 15.13 13.44 -7.86
C ASP A 161 15.41 13.69 -6.39
N GLN A 162 16.63 14.17 -6.11
CA GLN A 162 17.01 14.55 -4.75
C GLN A 162 16.51 15.97 -4.39
N ALA A 163 16.43 16.89 -5.35
CA ALA A 163 16.08 18.29 -5.10
C ALA A 163 14.59 18.46 -4.71
N MET A 164 13.70 17.81 -5.46
CA MET A 164 12.26 17.91 -5.20
C MET A 164 11.77 16.93 -4.11
N ARG A 165 12.58 15.91 -3.79
CA ARG A 165 12.19 14.87 -2.84
C ARG A 165 11.78 15.42 -1.49
N GLN A 166 12.56 16.31 -0.91
CA GLN A 166 12.27 16.91 0.40
C GLN A 166 10.99 17.75 0.36
N THR A 167 10.77 18.50 -0.70
CA THR A 167 9.55 19.30 -0.88
C THR A 167 8.31 18.41 -0.93
N TRP A 168 8.35 17.32 -1.68
CA TRP A 168 7.22 16.38 -1.74
C TRP A 168 7.02 15.61 -0.44
N GLN A 169 8.11 15.19 0.22
CA GLN A 169 8.03 14.54 1.52
C GLN A 169 7.40 15.44 2.57
N ALA A 170 7.81 16.72 2.63
CA ALA A 170 7.23 17.71 3.54
C ALA A 170 5.73 17.89 3.28
N LYS A 171 5.33 18.08 2.01
CA LYS A 171 3.93 18.24 1.65
C LYS A 171 3.08 17.03 2.04
N ILE A 172 3.55 15.82 1.75
CA ILE A 172 2.85 14.58 2.10
C ILE A 172 2.80 14.38 3.61
N TYR A 173 3.87 14.72 4.32
CA TYR A 173 3.94 14.64 5.77
C TYR A 173 2.94 15.59 6.44
N ASP A 174 2.94 16.86 6.04
CA ASP A 174 2.03 17.86 6.61
C ASP A 174 0.56 17.48 6.43
N GLU A 175 0.19 17.00 5.24
CA GLU A 175 -1.16 16.54 4.93
C GLU A 175 -1.52 15.29 5.75
N ALA A 176 -0.58 14.34 5.93
CA ALA A 176 -0.79 13.16 6.76
C ALA A 176 -0.96 13.53 8.24
N VAL A 177 -0.11 14.38 8.79
CA VAL A 177 -0.21 14.86 10.18
C VAL A 177 -1.53 15.59 10.43
N GLN A 178 -1.93 16.46 9.51
CA GLN A 178 -3.22 17.14 9.59
C GLN A 178 -4.38 16.15 9.56
N GLY A 179 -4.34 15.17 8.67
CA GLY A 179 -5.37 14.12 8.58
C GLY A 179 -5.48 13.27 9.84
N VAL A 180 -4.36 12.97 10.51
CA VAL A 180 -4.39 12.24 11.79
C VAL A 180 -4.93 13.12 12.92
N ARG A 181 -4.61 14.40 12.95
CA ARG A 181 -5.03 15.31 14.04
C ARG A 181 -6.50 15.72 14.00
N GLN A 182 -7.04 15.92 12.80
CA GLN A 182 -8.33 16.59 12.61
C GLN A 182 -9.29 15.84 11.69
N GLY A 183 -8.89 14.67 11.18
CA GLY A 183 -9.65 13.95 10.17
C GLY A 183 -10.81 13.09 10.70
N SER A 184 -11.64 12.60 9.76
CA SER A 184 -12.57 11.51 10.00
C SER A 184 -11.81 10.20 10.29
N VAL A 185 -12.54 9.14 10.69
CA VAL A 185 -11.95 7.80 10.91
C VAL A 185 -11.14 7.34 9.67
N GLU A 186 -11.70 7.52 8.48
CA GLU A 186 -11.06 7.17 7.21
C GLU A 186 -9.80 7.99 6.95
N SER A 187 -9.88 9.29 7.22
CA SER A 187 -8.74 10.22 7.07
C SER A 187 -7.62 9.87 8.05
N ILE A 188 -7.93 9.62 9.32
CA ILE A 188 -6.94 9.19 10.32
C ILE A 188 -6.26 7.90 9.88
N HIS A 189 -7.05 6.89 9.48
CA HIS A 189 -6.53 5.61 9.05
C HIS A 189 -5.62 5.74 7.81
N GLY A 190 -6.09 6.40 6.74
CA GLY A 190 -5.31 6.60 5.52
C GLY A 190 -4.04 7.40 5.77
N SER A 191 -4.10 8.42 6.62
CA SER A 191 -2.93 9.21 7.01
C SER A 191 -1.90 8.40 7.80
N LEU A 192 -2.33 7.51 8.71
CA LEU A 192 -1.43 6.57 9.40
C LEU A 192 -0.75 5.60 8.42
N LEU A 193 -1.46 5.14 7.37
CA LEU A 193 -0.84 4.34 6.31
C LEU A 193 0.25 5.13 5.57
N VAL A 194 0.01 6.41 5.27
CA VAL A 194 1.03 7.28 4.64
C VAL A 194 2.23 7.50 5.55
N ILE A 195 2.02 7.70 6.86
CA ILE A 195 3.11 7.81 7.84
C ILE A 195 3.98 6.54 7.83
N LYS A 196 3.36 5.36 7.71
CA LYS A 196 4.11 4.11 7.54
C LYS A 196 5.03 4.14 6.32
N GLU A 197 4.51 4.56 5.17
CA GLU A 197 5.30 4.65 3.94
C GLU A 197 6.43 5.70 4.05
N LEU A 198 6.18 6.82 4.73
CA LEU A 198 7.20 7.83 5.02
C LEU A 198 8.30 7.28 5.93
N LEU A 199 7.99 6.49 6.95
CA LEU A 199 9.00 5.84 7.81
C LEU A 199 9.87 4.88 6.99
N GLN A 200 9.29 4.14 6.04
CA GLN A 200 10.01 3.18 5.21
C GLN A 200 10.82 3.83 4.09
N GLN A 201 10.34 4.92 3.50
CA GLN A 201 10.88 5.52 2.28
C GLN A 201 11.47 6.93 2.49
N GLY A 202 11.12 7.61 3.58
CA GLY A 202 11.43 9.02 3.81
C GLY A 202 12.92 9.31 4.12
N GLY A 203 13.69 8.30 4.50
CA GLY A 203 15.10 8.47 4.84
C GLY A 203 15.34 9.52 5.92
N MET A 204 16.36 10.36 5.75
CA MET A 204 16.72 11.38 6.75
C MET A 204 15.65 12.44 7.01
N PHE A 205 14.73 12.67 6.08
CA PHE A 205 13.62 13.60 6.27
C PHE A 205 12.80 13.26 7.53
N MET A 206 12.53 11.97 7.77
CA MET A 206 11.73 11.56 8.92
C MET A 206 12.47 11.66 10.26
N HIS A 207 13.79 11.88 10.27
CA HIS A 207 14.54 11.98 11.51
C HIS A 207 14.12 13.19 12.35
N GLU A 208 13.91 14.33 11.70
CA GLU A 208 13.47 15.58 12.37
C GLU A 208 12.02 15.47 12.88
N HIS A 209 11.22 14.57 12.31
CA HIS A 209 9.82 14.37 12.65
C HIS A 209 9.56 13.15 13.53
N TYR A 210 10.60 12.38 13.85
CA TYR A 210 10.47 11.08 14.48
C TYR A 210 9.75 11.12 15.82
N GLN A 211 10.12 12.05 16.69
CA GLN A 211 9.51 12.22 18.01
C GLN A 211 8.01 12.54 17.89
N GLU A 212 7.67 13.49 17.03
CA GLU A 212 6.27 13.86 16.78
C GLU A 212 5.45 12.67 16.30
N VAL A 213 6.00 11.87 15.38
CA VAL A 213 5.33 10.69 14.83
C VAL A 213 5.14 9.61 15.91
N CYS A 214 6.14 9.35 16.76
CA CYS A 214 6.00 8.42 17.89
C CYS A 214 4.85 8.81 18.81
N GLU A 215 4.76 10.10 19.18
CA GLU A 215 3.70 10.60 20.05
C GLU A 215 2.32 10.55 19.36
N LEU A 216 2.28 10.90 18.07
CA LEU A 216 1.07 10.86 17.27
C LEU A 216 0.50 9.44 17.17
N VAL A 217 1.35 8.46 16.86
CA VAL A 217 0.97 7.05 16.80
C VAL A 217 0.49 6.55 18.16
N PHE A 218 1.24 6.82 19.22
CA PHE A 218 0.88 6.37 20.57
C PHE A 218 -0.47 6.94 21.06
N ARG A 219 -0.79 8.17 20.71
CA ARG A 219 -2.06 8.82 21.07
C ARG A 219 -3.29 8.07 20.55
N HIS A 220 -3.14 7.37 19.42
CA HIS A 220 -4.22 6.64 18.77
C HIS A 220 -4.32 5.16 19.15
N LYS A 221 -3.49 4.66 20.10
CA LYS A 221 -3.46 3.25 20.50
C LYS A 221 -4.78 2.70 21.04
N ASP A 222 -5.58 3.55 21.69
CA ASP A 222 -6.88 3.20 22.26
C ASP A 222 -8.05 3.78 21.45
N HIS A 223 -7.83 4.09 20.18
CA HIS A 223 -8.88 4.64 19.32
C HIS A 223 -10.07 3.69 19.22
N ARG A 224 -11.30 4.24 19.18
CA ARG A 224 -12.55 3.45 19.11
C ARG A 224 -12.63 2.55 17.87
N ASP A 225 -12.10 3.00 16.74
CA ASP A 225 -12.08 2.24 15.48
C ASP A 225 -11.01 1.15 15.50
N VAL A 226 -11.40 -0.07 15.08
CA VAL A 226 -10.51 -1.26 15.10
C VAL A 226 -9.39 -1.14 14.09
N GLN A 227 -9.65 -0.58 12.91
CA GLN A 227 -8.64 -0.48 11.85
C GLN A 227 -7.54 0.50 12.25
N ILE A 228 -7.90 1.61 12.89
CA ILE A 228 -6.91 2.56 13.43
C ILE A 228 -6.05 1.89 14.49
N ARG A 229 -6.63 1.15 15.46
CA ARG A 229 -5.84 0.43 16.46
C ARG A 229 -4.89 -0.60 15.85
N ARG A 230 -5.35 -1.38 14.87
CA ARG A 230 -4.50 -2.35 14.15
C ARG A 230 -3.36 -1.64 13.41
N THR A 231 -3.65 -0.54 12.74
CA THR A 231 -2.62 0.25 12.03
C THR A 231 -1.60 0.82 13.01
N VAL A 232 -2.02 1.30 14.19
CA VAL A 232 -1.10 1.71 15.26
C VAL A 232 -0.17 0.56 15.66
N VAL A 233 -0.71 -0.65 15.91
CA VAL A 233 0.12 -1.82 16.27
C VAL A 233 1.11 -2.18 15.17
N MET A 234 0.71 -2.06 13.90
CA MET A 234 1.61 -2.29 12.74
C MET A 234 2.68 -1.20 12.59
N LEU A 235 2.41 0.03 13.02
CA LEU A 235 3.35 1.14 12.96
C LEU A 235 4.46 1.07 14.02
N ILE A 236 4.20 0.47 15.17
CA ILE A 236 5.18 0.41 16.27
C ILE A 236 6.50 -0.26 15.83
N PRO A 237 6.50 -1.42 15.15
CA PRO A 237 7.72 -2.00 14.59
C PRO A 237 8.41 -1.10 13.56
N GLU A 238 7.67 -0.36 12.75
CA GLU A 238 8.25 0.57 11.76
C GLU A 238 8.99 1.72 12.45
N LEU A 239 8.44 2.23 13.56
CA LEU A 239 9.14 3.20 14.41
C LEU A 239 10.43 2.62 14.98
N ALA A 240 10.38 1.39 15.49
CA ALA A 240 11.55 0.69 16.03
C ALA A 240 12.62 0.42 14.95
N ASN A 241 12.20 0.05 13.75
CA ASN A 241 13.11 -0.19 12.62
C ASN A 241 13.74 1.10 12.10
N TYR A 242 13.00 2.21 12.11
CA TYR A 242 13.49 3.48 11.60
C TYR A 242 14.63 4.05 12.46
N SER A 243 14.47 4.08 13.79
CA SER A 243 15.48 4.58 14.73
C SER A 243 15.61 3.65 15.96
N PRO A 244 16.29 2.49 15.81
CA PRO A 244 16.31 1.47 16.87
C PRO A 244 16.85 1.96 18.20
N THR A 245 17.91 2.77 18.18
CA THR A 245 18.56 3.29 19.37
C THR A 245 17.67 4.27 20.12
N GLU A 246 17.11 5.25 19.42
CA GLU A 246 16.22 6.24 20.01
C GLU A 246 14.91 5.61 20.50
N PHE A 247 14.36 4.66 19.71
CA PHE A 247 13.19 3.89 20.12
C PHE A 247 13.46 3.12 21.40
N ALA A 248 14.59 2.42 21.50
CA ALA A 248 14.94 1.64 22.68
C ALA A 248 15.09 2.51 23.94
N GLN A 249 15.67 3.71 23.80
CA GLN A 249 15.91 4.62 24.93
C GLN A 249 14.65 5.37 25.38
N SER A 250 13.81 5.83 24.44
CA SER A 250 12.75 6.79 24.74
C SER A 250 11.34 6.20 24.66
N TYR A 251 11.13 5.16 23.86
CA TYR A 251 9.78 4.68 23.51
C TYR A 251 9.52 3.22 23.81
N LEU A 252 10.53 2.36 23.86
CA LEU A 252 10.38 0.90 24.03
C LEU A 252 9.51 0.55 25.22
N HIS A 253 9.79 1.10 26.40
CA HIS A 253 9.02 0.80 27.61
C HIS A 253 7.53 1.12 27.43
N LYS A 254 7.23 2.31 26.94
CA LYS A 254 5.87 2.82 26.72
C LYS A 254 5.06 1.91 25.79
N PHE A 255 5.67 1.51 24.66
CA PHE A 255 5.02 0.62 23.70
C PHE A 255 4.94 -0.83 24.18
N MET A 256 5.96 -1.33 24.89
CA MET A 256 5.92 -2.69 25.44
C MET A 256 4.87 -2.86 26.52
N VAL A 257 4.63 -1.86 27.38
CA VAL A 257 3.52 -1.87 28.34
C VAL A 257 2.17 -1.99 27.63
N PHE A 258 1.98 -1.23 26.56
CA PHE A 258 0.76 -1.30 25.74
C PHE A 258 0.58 -2.67 25.09
N LEU A 259 1.61 -3.19 24.38
CA LEU A 259 1.55 -4.48 23.70
C LEU A 259 1.39 -5.65 24.66
N SER A 260 2.04 -5.61 25.83
CA SER A 260 1.85 -6.63 26.89
C SER A 260 0.42 -6.64 27.43
N GLY A 261 -0.24 -5.48 27.47
CA GLY A 261 -1.67 -5.39 27.80
C GLY A 261 -2.55 -6.06 26.74
N MET A 262 -2.16 -6.03 25.46
CA MET A 262 -2.88 -6.68 24.37
C MET A 262 -2.72 -8.21 24.40
N LEU A 263 -1.59 -8.74 24.86
CA LEU A 263 -1.38 -10.19 24.98
C LEU A 263 -2.41 -10.87 25.89
N LYS A 264 -3.01 -10.13 26.82
CA LYS A 264 -4.07 -10.62 27.72
C LYS A 264 -5.42 -10.82 27.01
N LYS A 265 -5.58 -10.30 25.80
CA LYS A 265 -6.83 -10.33 25.03
C LYS A 265 -6.68 -11.25 23.83
N ASP A 266 -7.40 -12.37 23.79
CA ASP A 266 -7.26 -13.39 22.74
C ASP A 266 -7.36 -12.83 21.32
N LYS A 267 -8.30 -11.90 21.08
CA LYS A 267 -8.53 -11.30 19.77
C LYS A 267 -7.39 -10.40 19.27
N ASP A 268 -6.60 -9.82 20.18
CA ASP A 268 -5.53 -8.86 19.86
C ASP A 268 -4.13 -9.51 20.00
N ARG A 269 -4.07 -10.73 20.55
CA ARG A 269 -2.82 -11.44 20.94
C ARG A 269 -1.89 -11.68 19.76
N ASN A 270 -2.43 -12.10 18.60
CA ASN A 270 -1.63 -12.38 17.42
C ASN A 270 -0.95 -11.14 16.88
N ASP A 271 -1.68 -10.02 16.79
CA ASP A 271 -1.14 -8.75 16.31
C ASP A 271 -0.04 -8.24 17.25
N ALA A 272 -0.25 -8.41 18.58
CA ALA A 272 0.74 -8.04 19.57
C ALA A 272 2.02 -8.91 19.50
N PHE A 273 1.91 -10.23 19.32
CA PHE A 273 3.08 -11.11 19.15
C PHE A 273 3.90 -10.74 17.92
N LEU A 274 3.25 -10.49 16.78
CA LEU A 274 3.92 -10.08 15.55
C LEU A 274 4.66 -8.75 15.75
N ALA A 275 4.01 -7.78 16.39
CA ALA A 275 4.63 -6.49 16.69
C ALA A 275 5.84 -6.63 17.61
N ILE A 276 5.72 -7.38 18.72
CA ILE A 276 6.81 -7.62 19.67
C ILE A 276 7.98 -8.33 19.01
N GLY A 277 7.72 -9.36 18.18
CA GLY A 277 8.76 -10.08 17.44
C GLY A 277 9.54 -9.16 16.49
N ASN A 278 8.85 -8.30 15.75
CA ASN A 278 9.49 -7.33 14.86
C ASN A 278 10.26 -6.25 15.63
N ILE A 279 9.73 -5.77 16.76
CA ILE A 279 10.45 -4.84 17.65
C ILE A 279 11.73 -5.49 18.17
N ALA A 280 11.67 -6.75 18.63
CA ALA A 280 12.84 -7.47 19.13
C ALA A 280 13.94 -7.57 18.06
N ASN A 281 13.56 -7.81 16.81
CA ASN A 281 14.51 -7.80 15.67
C ASN A 281 15.19 -6.43 15.48
N ALA A 282 14.48 -5.33 15.73
CA ALA A 282 15.01 -3.98 15.60
C ALA A 282 15.92 -3.60 16.77
N VAL A 283 15.42 -3.75 18.01
CA VAL A 283 16.10 -3.22 19.23
C VAL A 283 17.09 -4.21 19.86
N LYS A 284 17.18 -5.45 19.34
CA LYS A 284 18.13 -6.49 19.78
C LYS A 284 18.05 -6.76 21.29
N SER A 285 19.16 -6.64 21.99
CA SER A 285 19.27 -6.93 23.44
C SER A 285 18.40 -6.02 24.32
N ALA A 286 17.99 -4.86 23.86
CA ALA A 286 17.15 -3.95 24.63
C ALA A 286 15.76 -4.52 24.97
N ILE A 287 15.29 -5.54 24.25
CA ILE A 287 14.03 -6.23 24.54
C ILE A 287 14.10 -7.16 25.76
N ALA A 288 15.30 -7.56 26.20
CA ALA A 288 15.50 -8.59 27.24
C ALA A 288 14.67 -8.40 28.52
N PRO A 289 14.51 -7.18 29.06
CA PRO A 289 13.71 -6.98 30.29
C PRO A 289 12.23 -7.38 30.18
N TYR A 290 11.71 -7.51 28.95
CA TYR A 290 10.30 -7.80 28.68
C TYR A 290 10.05 -9.26 28.32
N LEU A 291 11.10 -10.06 28.04
CA LEU A 291 10.97 -11.41 27.49
C LEU A 291 10.25 -12.36 28.46
N ASP A 292 10.55 -12.33 29.73
CA ASP A 292 9.92 -13.24 30.69
C ASP A 292 8.39 -13.08 30.72
N GLY A 293 7.93 -11.83 30.68
CA GLY A 293 6.50 -11.53 30.63
C GLY A 293 5.84 -11.99 29.31
N VAL A 294 6.53 -11.86 28.18
CA VAL A 294 6.03 -12.29 26.87
C VAL A 294 6.01 -13.83 26.77
N LEU A 295 7.05 -14.51 27.28
CA LEU A 295 7.17 -15.97 27.24
C LEU A 295 6.06 -16.70 28.00
N ILE A 296 5.47 -16.10 29.02
CA ILE A 296 4.29 -16.64 29.70
C ILE A 296 3.16 -16.87 28.70
N TYR A 297 2.83 -15.85 27.90
CA TYR A 297 1.75 -15.92 26.92
C TYR A 297 2.09 -16.82 25.71
N VAL A 298 3.37 -16.93 25.35
CA VAL A 298 3.82 -17.89 24.32
C VAL A 298 3.57 -19.32 24.80
N ARG A 299 3.92 -19.65 26.04
CA ARG A 299 3.68 -20.98 26.63
C ARG A 299 2.18 -21.29 26.71
N GLU A 300 1.36 -20.34 27.13
CA GLU A 300 -0.09 -20.50 27.14
C GLU A 300 -0.64 -20.79 25.73
N GLY A 301 -0.20 -20.05 24.71
CA GLY A 301 -0.63 -20.24 23.33
C GLY A 301 -0.22 -21.60 22.74
N LEU A 302 0.91 -22.16 23.17
CA LEU A 302 1.37 -23.49 22.76
C LEU A 302 0.62 -24.63 23.47
N SER A 303 0.20 -24.43 24.72
CA SER A 303 -0.52 -25.44 25.50
C SER A 303 -1.99 -25.59 25.09
N LEU A 304 -2.59 -24.58 24.46
CA LEU A 304 -3.97 -24.63 23.96
C LEU A 304 -4.14 -25.47 22.66
N LYS A 305 -3.06 -26.02 22.11
CA LYS A 305 -3.07 -26.88 20.90
C LYS A 305 -2.85 -28.35 21.17
N SER A 306 -2.85 -28.80 22.43
CA SER A 306 -2.76 -30.22 22.78
C SER A 306 -4.13 -30.81 23.16
#